data_ecf58a749dc0709789a9df1808e27680
#
_entry.id   ecf58a749dc0709789a9df1808e27680
#
_cell.length_a   1.000
_cell.length_b   1.000
_cell.length_c   1.000
_cell.angle_alpha   90.00
_cell.angle_beta   90.00
_cell.angle_gamma   90.00
#
_symmetry.space_group_name_H-M   'P 1'
#
loop_
_entity.id
_entity.type
_entity.pdbx_description
1 polymer ?
#
loop_
_entity_poly.entity_id
_entity_poly.type
_entity_poly.pdbx_seq_one_letter_code
_entity_poly.pdbx_strand_id
1 'polypeptide(L)'
;MPKYILKRIVGTIPTLIIVVTFAFFFVRLIPGDPARLVAGEQATQDDVEAVREELGLNKSIPTQYVTYVTGLLKGNLGTSLRTKQPVAKEVAGRFGNTVRLAFVTLLWSSVVGVLFGVWSGTHRGKWQDYTGMTIAVSGISLPSFWIGFLLIMLFAVKLRILPTTSGTSLKSLIMPSITLGVGIAAVIARFTRSSIIEVLKEDYVRTARAKGIKEKVVIWKHVFRNSMISVVTVVGLQFGFLLGGSVVTETVFAYPGLGSLLIESVNYRDYPAIQSLILIFSLQFIVINLIVDILYAVLNPEIKLQ
;
A
#
# COMPACT_ATOMS: atom_id res chain seq x y z
N MET A 1 -22.79 13.49 8.60
CA MET A 1 -22.14 12.24 8.12
C MET A 1 -22.50 11.87 6.66
N PRO A 2 -23.76 11.61 6.24
CA PRO A 2 -24.03 11.21 4.86
C PRO A 2 -23.58 12.21 3.82
N LYS A 3 -23.84 13.51 4.05
CA LYS A 3 -23.44 14.60 3.14
C LYS A 3 -21.92 14.71 2.98
N TYR A 4 -21.16 14.48 4.04
CA TYR A 4 -19.69 14.44 4.02
C TYR A 4 -19.18 13.27 3.17
N ILE A 5 -19.70 12.07 3.44
CA ILE A 5 -19.32 10.86 2.67
C ILE A 5 -19.64 11.05 1.19
N LEU A 6 -20.83 11.60 0.87
CA LEU A 6 -21.21 11.87 -0.51
C LEU A 6 -20.27 12.87 -1.19
N LYS A 7 -19.93 14.00 -0.50
CA LYS A 7 -18.97 14.99 -1.00
C LYS A 7 -17.60 14.36 -1.27
N ARG A 8 -17.14 13.44 -0.41
CA ARG A 8 -15.88 12.72 -0.58
C ARG A 8 -15.93 11.77 -1.76
N ILE A 9 -17.00 10.98 -1.90
CA ILE A 9 -17.18 10.06 -3.04
C ILE A 9 -17.23 10.84 -4.36
N VAL A 10 -18.00 11.92 -4.43
CA VAL A 10 -18.05 12.77 -5.62
C VAL A 10 -16.68 13.38 -5.91
N GLY A 11 -15.94 13.81 -4.88
CA GLY A 11 -14.58 14.33 -5.01
C GLY A 11 -13.56 13.32 -5.53
N THR A 12 -13.82 12.00 -5.46
CA THR A 12 -12.91 10.97 -6.01
C THR A 12 -13.11 10.76 -7.52
N ILE A 13 -14.26 11.16 -8.08
CA ILE A 13 -14.55 10.97 -9.51
C ILE A 13 -13.52 11.63 -10.43
N PRO A 14 -13.14 12.92 -10.23
CA PRO A 14 -12.09 13.53 -11.03
C PRO A 14 -10.75 12.79 -10.94
N THR A 15 -10.40 12.32 -9.75
CA THR A 15 -9.17 11.54 -9.54
C THR A 15 -9.20 10.23 -10.34
N LEU A 16 -10.33 9.51 -10.33
CA LEU A 16 -10.51 8.30 -11.12
C LEU A 16 -10.40 8.57 -12.63
N ILE A 17 -10.99 9.65 -13.12
CA ILE A 17 -10.90 10.03 -14.53
C ILE A 17 -9.43 10.30 -14.91
N ILE A 18 -8.70 11.05 -14.06
CA ILE A 18 -7.27 11.31 -14.28
C ILE A 18 -6.48 10.01 -14.30
N VAL A 19 -6.70 9.10 -13.34
CA VAL A 19 -6.01 7.81 -13.26
C VAL A 19 -6.29 6.94 -14.47
N VAL A 20 -7.55 6.82 -14.89
CA VAL A 20 -7.95 6.04 -16.07
C VAL A 20 -7.29 6.59 -17.33
N THR A 21 -7.32 7.92 -17.48
CA THR A 21 -6.67 8.60 -18.61
C THR A 21 -5.16 8.40 -18.58
N PHE A 22 -4.54 8.61 -17.42
CA PHE A 22 -3.10 8.40 -17.25
C PHE A 22 -2.70 6.95 -17.56
N ALA A 23 -3.40 5.95 -17.01
CA ALA A 23 -3.13 4.54 -17.27
C ALA A 23 -3.22 4.19 -18.75
N PHE A 24 -4.21 4.77 -19.46
CA PHE A 24 -4.37 4.57 -20.90
C PHE A 24 -3.18 5.10 -21.71
N PHE A 25 -2.69 6.30 -21.40
CA PHE A 25 -1.55 6.89 -22.11
C PHE A 25 -0.23 6.31 -21.65
N PHE A 26 -0.08 6.03 -20.36
CA PHE A 26 1.16 5.53 -19.75
C PHE A 26 1.67 4.24 -20.42
N VAL A 27 0.79 3.26 -20.65
CA VAL A 27 1.20 2.01 -21.31
C VAL A 27 1.71 2.21 -22.73
N ARG A 28 1.25 3.25 -23.41
CA ARG A 28 1.69 3.59 -24.78
C ARG A 28 3.08 4.25 -24.83
N LEU A 29 3.58 4.72 -23.69
CA LEU A 29 4.96 5.21 -23.53
C LEU A 29 5.97 4.08 -23.32
N ILE A 30 5.50 2.87 -23.00
CA ILE A 30 6.37 1.69 -22.84
C ILE A 30 6.93 1.33 -24.21
N PRO A 31 8.27 1.33 -24.42
CA PRO A 31 8.85 1.05 -25.72
C PRO A 31 8.56 -0.40 -26.17
N GLY A 32 8.15 -0.56 -27.43
CA GLY A 32 7.87 -1.84 -28.09
C GLY A 32 6.43 -1.96 -28.58
N ASP A 33 6.22 -2.97 -29.44
CA ASP A 33 4.93 -3.25 -30.07
C ASP A 33 4.26 -4.46 -29.38
N PRO A 34 3.11 -4.27 -28.73
CA PRO A 34 2.38 -5.39 -28.10
C PRO A 34 1.91 -6.42 -29.12
N ALA A 35 1.57 -6.01 -30.36
CA ALA A 35 1.15 -6.93 -31.40
C ALA A 35 2.27 -7.90 -31.77
N ARG A 36 3.51 -7.41 -31.87
CA ARG A 36 4.68 -8.26 -32.17
C ARG A 36 4.98 -9.25 -31.04
N LEU A 37 4.78 -8.85 -29.79
CA LEU A 37 4.97 -9.75 -28.65
C LEU A 37 3.94 -10.87 -28.61
N VAL A 38 2.70 -10.57 -28.95
CA VAL A 38 1.61 -11.55 -28.99
C VAL A 38 1.75 -12.49 -30.18
N ALA A 39 2.16 -11.97 -31.35
CA ALA A 39 2.43 -12.75 -32.55
C ALA A 39 3.65 -13.68 -32.40
N GLY A 40 4.65 -13.26 -31.58
CA GLY A 40 5.88 -14.02 -31.37
C GLY A 40 7.06 -13.51 -32.18
N GLU A 41 8.28 -13.87 -31.75
CA GLU A 41 9.54 -13.37 -32.36
C GLU A 41 9.70 -13.82 -33.82
N GLN A 42 9.17 -14.98 -34.19
CA GLN A 42 9.28 -15.58 -35.53
C GLN A 42 8.07 -15.26 -36.42
N ALA A 43 7.11 -14.47 -35.94
CA ALA A 43 5.92 -14.11 -36.70
C ALA A 43 6.28 -13.25 -37.92
N THR A 44 5.57 -13.51 -39.02
CA THR A 44 5.69 -12.67 -40.22
C THR A 44 5.07 -11.29 -39.99
N GLN A 45 5.34 -10.36 -40.90
CA GLN A 45 4.75 -9.02 -40.78
C GLN A 45 3.22 -9.06 -40.91
N ASP A 46 2.69 -9.98 -41.73
CA ASP A 46 1.25 -10.18 -41.92
C ASP A 46 0.60 -10.73 -40.63
N ASP A 47 1.26 -11.66 -39.93
CA ASP A 47 0.78 -12.16 -38.62
C ASP A 47 0.72 -11.06 -37.58
N VAL A 48 1.73 -10.19 -37.55
CA VAL A 48 1.78 -9.05 -36.60
C VAL A 48 0.64 -8.06 -36.90
N GLU A 49 0.38 -7.80 -38.20
CA GLU A 49 -0.70 -6.89 -38.60
C GLU A 49 -2.09 -7.47 -38.28
N ALA A 50 -2.28 -8.77 -38.47
CA ALA A 50 -3.53 -9.46 -38.10
C ALA A 50 -3.77 -9.35 -36.56
N VAL A 51 -2.75 -9.58 -35.73
CA VAL A 51 -2.84 -9.41 -34.28
C VAL A 51 -3.11 -7.96 -33.92
N ARG A 52 -2.50 -7.01 -34.61
CA ARG A 52 -2.72 -5.56 -34.37
C ARG A 52 -4.16 -5.17 -34.63
N GLU A 53 -4.77 -5.71 -35.70
CA GLU A 53 -6.17 -5.50 -36.03
C GLU A 53 -7.09 -6.14 -34.98
N GLU A 54 -6.82 -7.39 -34.57
CA GLU A 54 -7.56 -8.10 -33.53
C GLU A 54 -7.55 -7.32 -32.20
N LEU A 55 -6.40 -6.77 -31.82
CA LEU A 55 -6.24 -5.95 -30.61
C LEU A 55 -6.83 -4.52 -30.77
N GLY A 56 -7.26 -4.15 -31.96
CA GLY A 56 -7.82 -2.83 -32.28
C GLY A 56 -6.80 -1.70 -32.18
N LEU A 57 -5.52 -2.00 -32.31
CA LEU A 57 -4.43 -1.02 -32.22
C LEU A 57 -4.32 -0.16 -33.49
N ASN A 58 -4.96 -0.58 -34.60
CA ASN A 58 -5.08 0.18 -35.86
C ASN A 58 -6.13 1.29 -35.78
N LYS A 59 -7.01 1.27 -34.76
CA LYS A 59 -8.00 2.32 -34.54
C LYS A 59 -7.34 3.61 -34.04
N SER A 60 -8.02 4.74 -34.31
CA SER A 60 -7.55 6.03 -33.79
C SER A 60 -7.45 6.02 -32.23
N ILE A 61 -6.50 6.74 -31.66
CA ILE A 61 -6.30 6.83 -30.20
C ILE A 61 -7.59 7.22 -29.45
N PRO A 62 -8.38 8.21 -29.93
CA PRO A 62 -9.67 8.52 -29.29
C PRO A 62 -10.64 7.34 -29.29
N THR A 63 -10.72 6.57 -30.38
CA THR A 63 -11.59 5.39 -30.45
C THR A 63 -11.14 4.31 -29.47
N GLN A 64 -9.84 4.04 -29.37
CA GLN A 64 -9.29 3.10 -28.40
C GLN A 64 -9.59 3.55 -26.97
N TYR A 65 -9.47 4.86 -26.66
CA TYR A 65 -9.76 5.42 -25.33
C TYR A 65 -11.24 5.25 -24.97
N VAL A 66 -12.15 5.61 -25.88
CA VAL A 66 -13.60 5.44 -25.65
C VAL A 66 -13.96 3.97 -25.45
N THR A 67 -13.38 3.06 -26.24
CA THR A 67 -13.59 1.61 -26.08
C THR A 67 -13.11 1.12 -24.73
N TYR A 68 -11.93 1.57 -24.28
CA TYR A 68 -11.38 1.24 -22.97
C TYR A 68 -12.27 1.73 -21.83
N VAL A 69 -12.66 3.02 -21.84
CA VAL A 69 -13.49 3.60 -20.78
C VAL A 69 -14.88 2.95 -20.73
N THR A 70 -15.51 2.72 -21.88
CA THR A 70 -16.82 2.05 -21.94
C THR A 70 -16.73 0.59 -21.46
N GLY A 71 -15.62 -0.09 -21.73
CA GLY A 71 -15.32 -1.42 -21.19
C GLY A 71 -15.25 -1.40 -19.66
N LEU A 72 -14.50 -0.46 -19.09
CA LEU A 72 -14.37 -0.30 -17.64
C LEU A 72 -15.73 -0.03 -16.96
N LEU A 73 -16.56 0.82 -17.56
CA LEU A 73 -17.90 1.10 -17.02
C LEU A 73 -18.82 -0.13 -17.01
N LYS A 74 -18.55 -1.12 -17.86
CA LYS A 74 -19.24 -2.42 -17.89
C LYS A 74 -18.56 -3.48 -17.00
N GLY A 75 -17.53 -3.11 -16.25
CA GLY A 75 -16.75 -4.04 -15.42
C GLY A 75 -15.77 -4.93 -16.19
N ASN A 76 -15.54 -4.64 -17.48
CA ASN A 76 -14.60 -5.39 -18.30
C ASN A 76 -13.18 -4.81 -18.14
N LEU A 77 -12.31 -5.54 -17.47
CA LEU A 77 -10.89 -5.21 -17.29
C LEU A 77 -10.00 -5.67 -18.47
N GLY A 78 -10.59 -6.24 -19.51
CA GLY A 78 -9.89 -6.79 -20.65
C GLY A 78 -9.35 -8.21 -20.43
N THR A 79 -8.66 -8.69 -21.48
CA THR A 79 -8.02 -10.01 -21.50
C THR A 79 -6.51 -9.83 -21.53
N SER A 80 -5.79 -10.56 -20.67
CA SER A 80 -4.34 -10.56 -20.65
C SER A 80 -3.75 -11.01 -21.99
N LEU A 81 -2.82 -10.25 -22.51
CA LEU A 81 -2.14 -10.58 -23.78
C LEU A 81 -1.21 -11.79 -23.60
N ARG A 82 -0.67 -11.97 -22.37
CA ARG A 82 0.23 -13.07 -22.03
C ARG A 82 -0.49 -14.38 -21.81
N THR A 83 -1.48 -14.38 -20.92
CA THR A 83 -2.12 -15.62 -20.45
C THR A 83 -3.40 -15.97 -21.22
N LYS A 84 -3.91 -15.02 -22.02
CA LYS A 84 -5.21 -15.12 -22.71
C LYS A 84 -6.41 -15.33 -21.76
N GLN A 85 -6.21 -15.05 -20.46
CA GLN A 85 -7.26 -15.13 -19.45
C GLN A 85 -7.86 -13.73 -19.18
N PRO A 86 -9.11 -13.63 -18.71
CA PRO A 86 -9.67 -12.37 -18.23
C PRO A 86 -8.80 -11.78 -17.11
N VAL A 87 -8.40 -10.52 -17.22
CA VAL A 87 -7.56 -9.83 -16.21
C VAL A 87 -8.25 -9.83 -14.85
N ALA A 88 -9.58 -9.71 -14.82
CA ALA A 88 -10.37 -9.80 -13.59
C ALA A 88 -10.10 -11.09 -12.79
N LYS A 89 -9.93 -12.23 -13.47
CA LYS A 89 -9.64 -13.52 -12.85
C LYS A 89 -8.24 -13.57 -12.25
N GLU A 90 -7.25 -13.04 -12.96
CA GLU A 90 -5.86 -12.97 -12.46
C GLU A 90 -5.75 -12.08 -11.24
N VAL A 91 -6.38 -10.91 -11.29
CA VAL A 91 -6.46 -9.97 -10.18
C VAL A 91 -7.14 -10.61 -8.98
N ALA A 92 -8.32 -11.21 -9.15
CA ALA A 92 -9.05 -11.88 -8.07
C ALA A 92 -8.21 -12.98 -7.39
N GLY A 93 -7.44 -13.74 -8.17
CA GLY A 93 -6.55 -14.79 -7.65
C GLY A 93 -5.38 -14.27 -6.80
N ARG A 94 -4.93 -13.03 -7.03
CA ARG A 94 -3.76 -12.45 -6.36
C ARG A 94 -4.10 -11.36 -5.34
N PHE A 95 -5.28 -10.74 -5.45
CA PHE A 95 -5.74 -9.66 -4.57
C PHE A 95 -5.66 -10.03 -3.08
N GLY A 96 -6.20 -11.20 -2.71
CA GLY A 96 -6.21 -11.67 -1.33
C GLY A 96 -4.81 -11.83 -0.73
N ASN A 97 -3.82 -12.18 -1.55
CA ASN A 97 -2.44 -12.31 -1.10
C ASN A 97 -1.85 -10.94 -0.73
N THR A 98 -1.99 -9.93 -1.59
CA THR A 98 -1.52 -8.57 -1.30
C THR A 98 -2.20 -7.99 -0.06
N VAL A 99 -3.53 -8.15 0.08
CA VAL A 99 -4.27 -7.70 1.27
C VAL A 99 -3.78 -8.41 2.53
N ARG A 100 -3.55 -9.72 2.47
CA ARG A 100 -3.03 -10.52 3.60
C ARG A 100 -1.64 -10.06 4.02
N LEU A 101 -0.72 -9.84 3.07
CA LEU A 101 0.61 -9.32 3.35
C LEU A 101 0.53 -7.93 3.98
N ALA A 102 -0.27 -7.03 3.41
CA ALA A 102 -0.47 -5.68 3.93
C ALA A 102 -1.05 -5.69 5.35
N PHE A 103 -2.06 -6.53 5.62
CA PHE A 103 -2.68 -6.62 6.93
C PHE A 103 -1.73 -7.16 8.00
N VAL A 104 -1.01 -8.25 7.72
CA VAL A 104 -0.02 -8.82 8.65
C VAL A 104 1.08 -7.80 8.93
N THR A 105 1.58 -7.13 7.89
CA THR A 105 2.59 -6.08 8.01
C THR A 105 2.09 -4.94 8.90
N LEU A 106 0.89 -4.42 8.62
CA LEU A 106 0.31 -3.31 9.39
C LEU A 106 0.12 -3.67 10.86
N LEU A 107 -0.38 -4.87 11.13
CA LEU A 107 -0.70 -5.31 12.49
C LEU A 107 0.54 -5.28 13.39
N TRP A 108 1.59 -5.99 13.03
CA TRP A 108 2.79 -6.05 13.86
C TRP A 108 3.54 -4.72 13.88
N SER A 109 3.65 -4.01 12.74
CA SER A 109 4.36 -2.73 12.65
C SER A 109 3.65 -1.64 13.46
N SER A 110 2.31 -1.66 13.52
CA SER A 110 1.53 -0.76 14.36
C SER A 110 1.77 -1.04 15.84
N VAL A 111 1.72 -2.30 16.27
CA VAL A 111 1.98 -2.67 17.68
C VAL A 111 3.39 -2.24 18.08
N VAL A 112 4.40 -2.64 17.31
CA VAL A 112 5.80 -2.31 17.60
C VAL A 112 6.04 -0.80 17.54
N GLY A 113 5.54 -0.12 16.51
CA GLY A 113 5.69 1.32 16.33
C GLY A 113 5.05 2.11 17.49
N VAL A 114 3.83 1.75 17.88
CA VAL A 114 3.15 2.41 19.02
C VAL A 114 3.89 2.17 20.32
N LEU A 115 4.31 0.94 20.63
CA LEU A 115 5.04 0.65 21.87
C LEU A 115 6.35 1.43 21.94
N PHE A 116 7.14 1.44 20.85
CA PHE A 116 8.38 2.23 20.79
C PHE A 116 8.12 3.73 20.88
N GLY A 117 7.09 4.24 20.25
CA GLY A 117 6.72 5.65 20.28
C GLY A 117 6.27 6.11 21.66
N VAL A 118 5.47 5.31 22.37
CA VAL A 118 5.07 5.57 23.77
C VAL A 118 6.29 5.55 24.67
N TRP A 119 7.15 4.53 24.56
CA TRP A 119 8.35 4.40 25.36
C TRP A 119 9.29 5.59 25.17
N SER A 120 9.54 6.01 23.94
CA SER A 120 10.36 7.18 23.62
C SER A 120 9.70 8.48 24.08
N GLY A 121 8.40 8.70 23.78
CA GLY A 121 7.68 9.91 24.11
C GLY A 121 7.56 10.18 25.62
N THR A 122 7.38 9.13 26.42
CA THR A 122 7.31 9.23 27.90
C THR A 122 8.68 9.46 28.56
N HIS A 123 9.78 9.19 27.84
CA HIS A 123 11.16 9.41 28.32
C HIS A 123 11.87 10.52 27.53
N ARG A 124 11.14 11.55 27.11
CA ARG A 124 11.66 12.66 26.31
C ARG A 124 12.97 13.22 26.86
N GLY A 125 13.98 13.35 26.00
CA GLY A 125 15.31 13.90 26.33
C GLY A 125 16.21 12.97 27.13
N LYS A 126 15.79 11.72 27.42
CA LYS A 126 16.61 10.69 28.06
C LYS A 126 17.20 9.74 26.99
N TRP A 127 18.13 8.87 27.42
CA TRP A 127 18.77 7.91 26.49
C TRP A 127 17.78 6.98 25.77
N GLN A 128 16.66 6.64 26.43
CA GLN A 128 15.58 5.83 25.83
C GLN A 128 14.96 6.53 24.61
N ASP A 129 14.80 7.84 24.68
CA ASP A 129 14.27 8.65 23.57
C ASP A 129 15.27 8.67 22.41
N TYR A 130 16.54 8.93 22.69
CA TYR A 130 17.58 8.97 21.66
C TYR A 130 17.75 7.61 20.98
N THR A 131 17.86 6.52 21.75
CA THR A 131 18.02 5.17 21.17
C THR A 131 16.79 4.74 20.39
N GLY A 132 15.57 4.96 20.91
CA GLY A 132 14.34 4.63 20.21
C GLY A 132 14.20 5.37 18.86
N MET A 133 14.52 6.67 18.85
CA MET A 133 14.46 7.45 17.61
C MET A 133 15.60 7.12 16.63
N THR A 134 16.81 6.83 17.11
CA THR A 134 17.91 6.39 16.25
C THR A 134 17.56 5.08 15.56
N ILE A 135 17.03 4.09 16.28
CA ILE A 135 16.58 2.81 15.70
C ILE A 135 15.46 3.06 14.68
N ALA A 136 14.47 3.90 15.01
CA ALA A 136 13.38 4.21 14.10
C ALA A 136 13.89 4.91 12.83
N VAL A 137 14.73 5.93 12.94
CA VAL A 137 15.28 6.64 11.76
C VAL A 137 16.14 5.71 10.91
N SER A 138 16.96 4.85 11.53
CA SER A 138 17.73 3.84 10.79
C SER A 138 16.83 2.91 9.96
N GLY A 139 15.67 2.50 10.52
CA GLY A 139 14.72 1.66 9.82
C GLY A 139 14.08 2.33 8.57
N ILE A 140 13.90 3.66 8.61
CA ILE A 140 13.40 4.42 7.44
C ILE A 140 14.51 4.62 6.39
N SER A 141 15.76 4.77 6.82
CA SER A 141 16.88 5.10 5.93
C SER A 141 17.35 3.92 5.08
N LEU A 142 17.01 2.69 5.47
CA LEU A 142 17.43 1.50 4.74
C LEU A 142 16.42 1.17 3.62
N PRO A 143 16.88 0.93 2.38
CA PRO A 143 16.00 0.49 1.30
C PRO A 143 15.34 -0.85 1.65
N SER A 144 14.01 -0.96 1.49
CA SER A 144 13.28 -2.16 1.83
C SER A 144 13.79 -3.42 1.11
N PHE A 145 14.10 -3.31 -0.19
CA PHE A 145 14.64 -4.45 -0.95
C PHE A 145 15.96 -4.97 -0.36
N TRP A 146 16.82 -4.08 0.15
CA TRP A 146 18.08 -4.46 0.77
C TRP A 146 17.85 -5.25 2.07
N ILE A 147 16.91 -4.79 2.92
CA ILE A 147 16.48 -5.54 4.10
C ILE A 147 15.96 -6.92 3.66
N GLY A 148 15.16 -6.99 2.61
CA GLY A 148 14.64 -8.23 2.05
C GLY A 148 15.75 -9.21 1.67
N PHE A 149 16.75 -8.76 0.93
CA PHE A 149 17.90 -9.60 0.56
C PHE A 149 18.71 -10.08 1.77
N LEU A 150 18.93 -9.23 2.78
CA LEU A 150 19.62 -9.63 4.01
C LEU A 150 18.83 -10.69 4.78
N LEU A 151 17.51 -10.56 4.87
CA LEU A 151 16.65 -11.56 5.51
C LEU A 151 16.67 -12.90 4.76
N ILE A 152 16.58 -12.87 3.44
CA ILE A 152 16.71 -14.09 2.60
C ILE A 152 18.07 -14.75 2.86
N MET A 153 19.16 -13.97 2.78
CA MET A 153 20.51 -14.50 2.97
C MET A 153 20.69 -15.14 4.35
N LEU A 154 20.19 -14.47 5.39
CA LEU A 154 20.32 -14.95 6.76
C LEU A 154 19.38 -16.14 7.07
N PHE A 155 18.06 -15.94 6.88
CA PHE A 155 17.07 -16.89 7.37
C PHE A 155 16.76 -18.03 6.41
N ALA A 156 16.87 -17.79 5.11
CA ALA A 156 16.56 -18.82 4.13
C ALA A 156 17.81 -19.57 3.65
N VAL A 157 18.91 -18.88 3.36
CA VAL A 157 20.12 -19.50 2.81
C VAL A 157 21.02 -20.04 3.91
N LYS A 158 21.38 -19.19 4.90
CA LYS A 158 22.36 -19.56 5.95
C LYS A 158 21.72 -20.43 7.04
N LEU A 159 20.62 -19.98 7.63
CA LEU A 159 19.94 -20.67 8.74
C LEU A 159 18.95 -21.74 8.26
N ARG A 160 18.43 -21.64 7.05
CA ARG A 160 17.47 -22.55 6.43
C ARG A 160 16.19 -22.80 7.24
N ILE A 161 15.73 -21.79 8.00
CA ILE A 161 14.54 -21.87 8.86
C ILE A 161 13.28 -21.28 8.23
N LEU A 162 13.44 -20.41 7.21
CA LEU A 162 12.34 -19.80 6.47
C LEU A 162 12.49 -20.09 4.98
N PRO A 163 11.36 -20.22 4.24
CA PRO A 163 11.40 -20.49 2.80
C PRO A 163 11.87 -19.25 2.02
N THR A 164 12.66 -19.46 0.95
CA THR A 164 13.12 -18.40 0.03
C THR A 164 12.01 -17.88 -0.84
N THR A 165 11.10 -18.75 -1.26
CA THR A 165 9.96 -18.43 -2.12
C THR A 165 8.68 -18.45 -1.32
N SER A 166 7.85 -17.50 -1.60
CA SER A 166 6.60 -17.35 -0.90
C SER A 166 5.54 -18.29 -1.48
N GLY A 167 5.26 -19.34 -0.74
CA GLY A 167 3.94 -19.95 -0.81
C GLY A 167 2.92 -19.09 -0.06
N THR A 168 1.68 -19.55 0.02
CA THR A 168 0.60 -18.89 0.80
C THR A 168 0.64 -19.25 2.30
N SER A 169 1.71 -19.86 2.78
CA SER A 169 1.86 -20.25 4.19
C SER A 169 2.15 -19.05 5.10
N LEU A 170 1.83 -19.16 6.39
CA LEU A 170 2.15 -18.11 7.37
C LEU A 170 3.67 -17.89 7.50
N LYS A 171 4.48 -18.94 7.37
CA LYS A 171 5.95 -18.84 7.42
C LYS A 171 6.52 -18.00 6.28
N SER A 172 5.90 -18.08 5.10
CA SER A 172 6.35 -17.32 3.93
C SER A 172 6.01 -15.83 3.99
N LEU A 173 5.12 -15.41 4.90
CA LEU A 173 4.79 -14.01 5.14
C LEU A 173 5.80 -13.30 6.06
N ILE A 174 6.58 -14.03 6.86
CA ILE A 174 7.43 -13.46 7.90
C ILE A 174 8.45 -12.47 7.30
N MET A 175 9.29 -12.94 6.39
CA MET A 175 10.34 -12.10 5.80
C MET A 175 9.76 -10.93 4.97
N PRO A 176 8.78 -11.11 4.06
CA PRO A 176 8.17 -10.00 3.34
C PRO A 176 7.51 -8.97 4.27
N SER A 177 6.80 -9.42 5.31
CA SER A 177 6.16 -8.50 6.25
C SER A 177 7.17 -7.71 7.09
N ILE A 178 8.27 -8.32 7.52
CA ILE A 178 9.37 -7.60 8.22
C ILE A 178 9.98 -6.57 7.28
N THR A 179 10.26 -6.95 6.04
CA THR A 179 10.85 -6.08 5.02
C THR A 179 10.03 -4.79 4.82
N LEU A 180 8.71 -4.91 4.70
CA LEU A 180 7.82 -3.77 4.54
C LEU A 180 7.59 -3.02 5.87
N GLY A 181 7.45 -3.77 6.95
CA GLY A 181 6.95 -3.24 8.21
C GLY A 181 7.99 -2.47 9.03
N VAL A 182 9.29 -2.70 8.85
CA VAL A 182 10.35 -1.96 9.59
C VAL A 182 10.23 -0.45 9.37
N GLY A 183 10.13 -0.01 8.11
CA GLY A 183 9.95 1.41 7.79
C GLY A 183 8.62 1.97 8.31
N ILE A 184 7.54 1.19 8.23
CA ILE A 184 6.21 1.58 8.71
C ILE A 184 6.20 1.69 10.23
N ALA A 185 6.76 0.72 10.95
CA ALA A 185 6.89 0.76 12.40
C ALA A 185 7.67 2.02 12.85
N ALA A 186 8.72 2.38 12.13
CA ALA A 186 9.51 3.57 12.38
C ALA A 186 8.72 4.87 12.17
N VAL A 187 7.92 4.96 11.11
CA VAL A 187 7.01 6.11 10.89
C VAL A 187 6.00 6.21 12.02
N ILE A 188 5.33 5.10 12.36
CA ILE A 188 4.33 5.05 13.43
C ILE A 188 4.96 5.41 14.78
N ALA A 189 6.17 4.90 15.09
CA ALA A 189 6.88 5.23 16.32
C ALA A 189 7.17 6.73 16.46
N ARG A 190 7.63 7.36 15.38
CA ARG A 190 7.92 8.80 15.35
C ARG A 190 6.66 9.64 15.57
N PHE A 191 5.57 9.30 14.89
CA PHE A 191 4.30 10.00 15.04
C PHE A 191 3.70 9.79 16.44
N THR A 192 3.72 8.55 16.94
CA THR A 192 3.26 8.24 18.31
C THR A 192 4.06 9.01 19.35
N ARG A 193 5.40 9.06 19.23
CA ARG A 193 6.25 9.86 20.12
C ARG A 193 5.85 11.32 20.12
N SER A 194 5.68 11.92 18.93
CA SER A 194 5.31 13.34 18.81
C SER A 194 3.97 13.62 19.47
N SER A 195 2.97 12.79 19.21
CA SER A 195 1.63 12.91 19.79
C SER A 195 1.63 12.73 21.31
N ILE A 196 2.40 11.77 21.85
CA ILE A 196 2.57 11.60 23.31
C ILE A 196 3.18 12.85 23.93
N ILE A 197 4.24 13.42 23.34
CA ILE A 197 4.91 14.62 23.86
C ILE A 197 3.99 15.85 23.84
N GLU A 198 3.16 15.96 22.83
CA GLU A 198 2.18 17.05 22.70
C GLU A 198 1.10 16.94 23.77
N VAL A 199 0.47 15.77 23.88
CA VAL A 199 -0.59 15.52 24.88
C VAL A 199 -0.06 15.61 26.31
N LEU A 200 1.19 15.27 26.58
CA LEU A 200 1.79 15.41 27.91
C LEU A 200 1.87 16.87 28.41
N LYS A 201 1.76 17.86 27.52
CA LYS A 201 1.80 19.29 27.85
C LYS A 201 0.41 19.87 28.14
N GLU A 202 -0.66 19.15 27.84
CA GLU A 202 -2.02 19.59 28.00
C GLU A 202 -2.40 19.84 29.46
N ASP A 203 -3.21 20.86 29.73
CA ASP A 203 -3.59 21.29 31.08
C ASP A 203 -4.36 20.22 31.86
N TYR A 204 -5.17 19.40 31.18
CA TYR A 204 -5.87 18.30 31.86
C TYR A 204 -4.91 17.22 32.37
N VAL A 205 -3.74 17.02 31.73
CA VAL A 205 -2.69 16.10 32.19
C VAL A 205 -2.01 16.67 33.43
N ARG A 206 -1.73 18.00 33.43
CA ARG A 206 -1.20 18.70 34.61
C ARG A 206 -2.17 18.62 35.78
N THR A 207 -3.45 18.83 35.53
CA THR A 207 -4.53 18.72 36.53
C THR A 207 -4.62 17.30 37.09
N ALA A 208 -4.53 16.28 36.27
CA ALA A 208 -4.55 14.89 36.70
C ALA A 208 -3.37 14.56 37.67
N ARG A 209 -2.18 15.08 37.34
CA ARG A 209 -1.00 14.96 38.25
C ARG A 209 -1.19 15.72 39.54
N ALA A 210 -1.72 16.95 39.50
CA ALA A 210 -1.99 17.76 40.69
C ALA A 210 -3.00 17.10 41.65
N LYS A 211 -3.94 16.29 41.11
CA LYS A 211 -4.89 15.46 41.89
C LYS A 211 -4.24 14.19 42.50
N GLY A 212 -2.94 13.98 42.35
CA GLY A 212 -2.24 12.82 42.89
C GLY A 212 -2.49 11.50 42.16
N ILE A 213 -3.00 11.52 40.94
CA ILE A 213 -3.22 10.31 40.14
C ILE A 213 -1.86 9.69 39.81
N LYS A 214 -1.75 8.36 39.99
CA LYS A 214 -0.52 7.60 39.70
C LYS A 214 -0.08 7.81 38.25
N GLU A 215 1.20 8.08 38.01
CA GLU A 215 1.75 8.39 36.66
C GLU A 215 1.40 7.34 35.61
N LYS A 216 1.40 6.05 35.97
CA LYS A 216 0.97 4.96 35.06
C LYS A 216 -0.46 5.15 34.57
N VAL A 217 -1.36 5.62 35.44
CA VAL A 217 -2.78 5.87 35.05
C VAL A 217 -2.85 7.13 34.18
N VAL A 218 -2.10 8.18 34.53
CA VAL A 218 -2.00 9.39 33.72
C VAL A 218 -1.57 9.06 32.30
N ILE A 219 -0.49 8.26 32.13
CA ILE A 219 0.05 7.89 30.83
C ILE A 219 -0.98 7.05 30.03
N TRP A 220 -1.47 5.94 30.60
CA TRP A 220 -2.29 5.01 29.82
C TRP A 220 -3.74 5.46 29.61
N LYS A 221 -4.36 6.10 30.61
CA LYS A 221 -5.77 6.52 30.54
C LYS A 221 -5.96 7.90 29.94
N HIS A 222 -5.07 8.85 30.21
CA HIS A 222 -5.25 10.23 29.77
C HIS A 222 -4.37 10.57 28.56
N VAL A 223 -3.09 10.23 28.57
CA VAL A 223 -2.17 10.60 27.49
C VAL A 223 -2.33 9.65 26.30
N PHE A 224 -2.15 8.36 26.49
CA PHE A 224 -2.19 7.37 25.43
C PHE A 224 -3.52 7.40 24.64
N ARG A 225 -4.64 7.39 25.37
CA ARG A 225 -5.97 7.38 24.71
C ARG A 225 -6.17 8.59 23.77
N ASN A 226 -5.76 9.77 24.20
CA ASN A 226 -5.91 10.98 23.39
C ASN A 226 -4.90 11.03 22.22
N SER A 227 -3.65 10.57 22.47
CA SER A 227 -2.64 10.47 21.41
C SER A 227 -3.02 9.50 20.31
N MET A 228 -3.77 8.44 20.62
CA MET A 228 -4.17 7.42 19.62
C MET A 228 -5.09 7.95 18.53
N ILE A 229 -5.82 9.05 18.74
CA ILE A 229 -6.67 9.67 17.71
C ILE A 229 -5.84 10.01 16.47
N SER A 230 -4.72 10.70 16.66
CA SER A 230 -3.80 11.06 15.54
C SER A 230 -3.04 9.85 15.02
N VAL A 231 -2.64 8.92 15.89
CA VAL A 231 -1.88 7.71 15.50
C VAL A 231 -2.70 6.77 14.63
N VAL A 232 -3.99 6.56 14.93
CA VAL A 232 -4.88 5.70 14.12
C VAL A 232 -5.00 6.23 12.69
N THR A 233 -5.03 7.55 12.50
CA THR A 233 -5.03 8.16 11.17
C THR A 233 -3.75 7.82 10.39
N VAL A 234 -2.59 7.94 11.05
CA VAL A 234 -1.31 7.58 10.41
C VAL A 234 -1.25 6.08 10.07
N VAL A 235 -1.71 5.21 10.97
CA VAL A 235 -1.80 3.77 10.72
C VAL A 235 -2.67 3.47 9.51
N GLY A 236 -3.82 4.14 9.39
CA GLY A 236 -4.70 3.98 8.23
C GLY A 236 -4.06 4.43 6.91
N LEU A 237 -3.36 5.57 6.91
CA LEU A 237 -2.61 6.03 5.73
C LEU A 237 -1.50 5.04 5.33
N GLN A 238 -0.82 4.45 6.31
CA GLN A 238 0.20 3.41 6.05
C GLN A 238 -0.40 2.14 5.45
N PHE A 239 -1.66 1.81 5.77
CA PHE A 239 -2.35 0.70 5.14
C PHE A 239 -2.60 0.96 3.65
N GLY A 240 -3.05 2.17 3.31
CA GLY A 240 -3.19 2.57 1.90
C GLY A 240 -1.87 2.49 1.13
N PHE A 241 -0.79 2.96 1.76
CA PHE A 241 0.56 2.85 1.19
C PHE A 241 1.00 1.39 0.97
N LEU A 242 0.73 0.49 1.93
CA LEU A 242 1.07 -0.93 1.80
C LEU A 242 0.39 -1.61 0.62
N LEU A 243 -0.88 -1.31 0.36
CA LEU A 243 -1.62 -1.91 -0.73
C LEU A 243 -1.08 -1.50 -2.12
N GLY A 244 -0.50 -0.30 -2.24
CA GLY A 244 0.12 0.17 -3.48
C GLY A 244 1.64 -0.01 -3.54
N GLY A 245 2.31 -0.09 -2.40
CA GLY A 245 3.77 -0.02 -2.27
C GLY A 245 4.49 -1.36 -2.08
N SER A 246 3.78 -2.48 -2.05
CA SER A 246 4.37 -3.80 -1.82
C SER A 246 5.06 -4.41 -3.06
N VAL A 247 4.99 -3.76 -4.23
CA VAL A 247 5.45 -4.25 -5.54
C VAL A 247 6.87 -4.81 -5.49
N VAL A 248 7.81 -4.01 -4.98
CA VAL A 248 9.23 -4.40 -4.92
C VAL A 248 9.43 -5.61 -3.99
N THR A 249 8.77 -5.60 -2.84
CA THR A 249 8.87 -6.69 -1.86
C THR A 249 8.24 -7.98 -2.39
N GLU A 250 7.05 -7.88 -3.00
CA GLU A 250 6.42 -9.04 -3.65
C GLU A 250 7.31 -9.65 -4.72
N THR A 251 8.00 -8.82 -5.51
CA THR A 251 8.94 -9.27 -6.54
C THR A 251 10.17 -9.92 -5.94
N VAL A 252 10.81 -9.30 -4.93
CA VAL A 252 12.01 -9.84 -4.26
C VAL A 252 11.77 -11.21 -3.64
N PHE A 253 10.59 -11.41 -3.06
CA PHE A 253 10.20 -12.68 -2.43
C PHE A 253 9.41 -13.60 -3.35
N ALA A 254 9.26 -13.30 -4.64
CA ALA A 254 8.38 -14.01 -5.57
C ALA A 254 6.98 -14.28 -4.96
N TYR A 255 6.45 -13.32 -4.21
CA TYR A 255 5.15 -13.43 -3.56
C TYR A 255 4.04 -13.19 -4.59
N PRO A 256 3.07 -14.12 -4.73
CA PRO A 256 2.07 -14.06 -5.80
C PRO A 256 0.97 -13.04 -5.48
N GLY A 257 1.33 -11.76 -5.44
CA GLY A 257 0.43 -10.64 -5.21
C GLY A 257 0.19 -9.81 -6.47
N LEU A 258 -0.54 -8.68 -6.30
CA LEU A 258 -0.84 -7.75 -7.39
C LEU A 258 0.40 -6.99 -7.87
N GLY A 259 1.35 -6.71 -6.97
CA GLY A 259 2.59 -6.01 -7.32
C GLY A 259 3.49 -6.88 -8.21
N SER A 260 3.64 -8.16 -7.89
CA SER A 260 4.37 -9.10 -8.75
C SER A 260 3.66 -9.28 -10.11
N LEU A 261 2.33 -9.31 -10.13
CA LEU A 261 1.56 -9.34 -11.36
C LEU A 261 1.80 -8.09 -12.23
N LEU A 262 1.92 -6.91 -11.59
CA LEU A 262 2.22 -5.68 -12.33
C LEU A 262 3.59 -5.76 -13.01
N ILE A 263 4.63 -6.17 -12.29
CA ILE A 263 5.99 -6.31 -12.87
C ILE A 263 6.02 -7.35 -13.99
N GLU A 264 5.37 -8.51 -13.78
CA GLU A 264 5.19 -9.51 -14.84
C GLU A 264 4.53 -8.88 -16.07
N SER A 265 3.40 -8.17 -15.88
CA SER A 265 2.65 -7.54 -16.97
C SER A 265 3.47 -6.49 -17.72
N VAL A 266 4.28 -5.69 -17.00
CA VAL A 266 5.17 -4.69 -17.63
C VAL A 266 6.24 -5.38 -18.49
N ASN A 267 6.87 -6.44 -17.98
CA ASN A 267 7.90 -7.18 -18.72
C ASN A 267 7.34 -7.80 -20.02
N TYR A 268 6.09 -8.24 -19.99
CA TYR A 268 5.39 -8.82 -21.15
C TYR A 268 4.58 -7.79 -21.95
N ARG A 269 4.63 -6.49 -21.61
CA ARG A 269 3.87 -5.40 -22.27
C ARG A 269 2.38 -5.72 -22.38
N ASP A 270 1.83 -6.33 -21.33
CA ASP A 270 0.43 -6.72 -21.25
C ASP A 270 -0.42 -5.48 -20.91
N TYR A 271 -0.77 -4.69 -21.92
CA TYR A 271 -1.46 -3.42 -21.77
C TYR A 271 -2.76 -3.53 -20.95
N PRO A 272 -3.68 -4.47 -21.24
CA PRO A 272 -4.90 -4.60 -20.47
C PRO A 272 -4.63 -4.89 -18.99
N ALA A 273 -3.66 -5.75 -18.69
CA ALA A 273 -3.30 -6.08 -17.30
C ALA A 273 -2.67 -4.89 -16.58
N ILE A 274 -1.73 -4.17 -17.21
CA ILE A 274 -1.09 -2.97 -16.61
C ILE A 274 -2.13 -1.90 -16.31
N GLN A 275 -2.98 -1.54 -17.27
CA GLN A 275 -4.01 -0.52 -17.10
C GLN A 275 -4.98 -0.87 -15.97
N SER A 276 -5.41 -2.12 -15.92
CA SER A 276 -6.32 -2.62 -14.88
C SER A 276 -5.68 -2.63 -13.50
N LEU A 277 -4.40 -3.01 -13.39
CA LEU A 277 -3.68 -3.01 -12.13
C LEU A 277 -3.44 -1.59 -11.59
N ILE A 278 -3.08 -0.63 -12.45
CA ILE A 278 -2.97 0.79 -12.07
C ILE A 278 -4.31 1.30 -11.53
N LEU A 279 -5.41 0.98 -12.22
CA LEU A 279 -6.75 1.36 -11.77
C LEU A 279 -7.09 0.74 -10.42
N ILE A 280 -6.80 -0.56 -10.22
CA ILE A 280 -7.11 -1.28 -8.99
C ILE A 280 -6.29 -0.75 -7.82
N PHE A 281 -4.98 -0.50 -7.98
CA PHE A 281 -4.17 0.13 -6.94
C PHE A 281 -4.70 1.51 -6.55
N SER A 282 -5.13 2.30 -7.53
CA SER A 282 -5.72 3.61 -7.26
C SER A 282 -7.06 3.51 -6.55
N LEU A 283 -7.92 2.56 -6.94
CA LEU A 283 -9.19 2.30 -6.25
C LEU A 283 -8.97 1.84 -4.81
N GLN A 284 -8.04 0.92 -4.57
CA GLN A 284 -7.66 0.49 -3.22
C GLN A 284 -7.23 1.68 -2.36
N PHE A 285 -6.34 2.53 -2.89
CA PHE A 285 -5.86 3.72 -2.17
C PHE A 285 -7.00 4.69 -1.85
N ILE A 286 -7.90 4.94 -2.80
CA ILE A 286 -9.07 5.80 -2.61
C ILE A 286 -10.01 5.22 -1.54
N VAL A 287 -10.31 3.93 -1.60
CA VAL A 287 -11.20 3.27 -0.63
C VAL A 287 -10.61 3.32 0.78
N ILE A 288 -9.32 3.03 0.92
CA ILE A 288 -8.66 3.10 2.23
C ILE A 288 -8.64 4.52 2.77
N ASN A 289 -8.31 5.52 1.95
CA ASN A 289 -8.36 6.92 2.39
C ASN A 289 -9.77 7.32 2.83
N LEU A 290 -10.80 6.90 2.11
CA LEU A 290 -12.19 7.14 2.52
C LEU A 290 -12.52 6.49 3.87
N ILE A 291 -12.08 5.25 4.09
CA ILE A 291 -12.24 4.55 5.39
C ILE A 291 -11.51 5.31 6.49
N VAL A 292 -10.28 5.78 6.24
CA VAL A 292 -9.48 6.56 7.21
C VAL A 292 -10.15 7.88 7.54
N ASP A 293 -10.67 8.61 6.54
CA ASP A 293 -11.40 9.85 6.74
C ASP A 293 -12.66 9.64 7.60
N ILE A 294 -13.40 8.55 7.37
CA ILE A 294 -14.58 8.19 8.16
C ILE A 294 -14.17 7.85 9.60
N LEU A 295 -13.12 7.03 9.78
CA LEU A 295 -12.60 6.69 11.10
C LEU A 295 -12.17 7.94 11.88
N TYR A 296 -11.47 8.85 11.20
CA TYR A 296 -11.04 10.12 11.79
C TYR A 296 -12.24 10.98 12.23
N ALA A 297 -13.26 11.10 11.39
CA ALA A 297 -14.48 11.85 11.71
C ALA A 297 -15.28 11.23 12.87
N VAL A 298 -15.19 9.90 13.06
CA VAL A 298 -15.84 9.19 14.20
C VAL A 298 -15.03 9.36 15.48
N LEU A 299 -13.70 9.33 15.39
CA LEU A 299 -12.82 9.40 16.57
C LEU A 299 -12.66 10.84 17.09
N ASN A 300 -12.77 11.84 16.23
CA ASN A 300 -12.68 13.26 16.60
C ASN A 300 -13.99 13.99 16.30
N PRO A 301 -14.95 14.03 17.25
CA PRO A 301 -16.25 14.69 17.05
C PRO A 301 -16.17 16.22 16.97
N GLU A 302 -15.03 16.83 17.29
CA GLU A 302 -14.81 18.27 17.15
C GLU A 302 -14.69 18.72 15.70
N ILE A 303 -14.38 17.81 14.79
CA ILE A 303 -14.46 18.07 13.36
C ILE A 303 -15.92 18.10 12.96
N LYS A 304 -16.60 19.15 13.37
CA LYS A 304 -17.89 19.52 12.81
C LYS A 304 -17.61 19.88 11.36
N LEU A 305 -17.97 18.98 10.54
CA LEU A 305 -18.23 18.99 9.12
C LEU A 305 -18.49 20.41 8.59
N GLN A 306 -17.44 21.07 8.15
CA GLN A 306 -17.56 22.25 7.29
C GLN A 306 -17.85 21.79 5.86
#